data_681adda22ada0d4c8f403313867b486e
#
_entry.id   681adda22ada0d4c8f403313867b486e
#
_cell.length_a   1.000
_cell.length_b   1.000
_cell.length_c   1.000
_cell.angle_alpha   90.00
_cell.angle_beta   90.00
_cell.angle_gamma   90.00
#
_symmetry.space_group_name_H-M   'P 1'
#
loop_
_entity.id
_entity.type
_entity.pdbx_description
1 polymer ?
#
loop_
_entity_poly.entity_id
_entity_poly.type
_entity_poly.pdbx_seq_one_letter_code
_entity_poly.pdbx_strand_id
1 'polypeptide(L)'
;MSEESKAMVRRMVEGINSGEIEPTVDELFAPRAAHRVKRLFTEFCTAFPDWREEIVQLVAEGNTVAGRFRCSGTHLGEFLGEAPTGKRMEVEEVFFLRVEEGKFVDFWGLEDSLNRMRQLGLLPSRSNRR
;
A
#
# COMPACT_ATOMS: atom_id res chain seq x y z
N MET A 1 0.15 -12.67 -20.44
CA MET A 1 -0.87 -11.98 -19.64
C MET A 1 -0.51 -11.99 -18.16
N SER A 2 -0.43 -13.17 -17.51
CA SER A 2 -0.15 -13.18 -16.07
C SER A 2 1.23 -12.67 -15.71
N GLU A 3 2.24 -12.93 -16.51
CA GLU A 3 3.59 -12.40 -16.25
C GLU A 3 3.64 -10.90 -16.47
N GLU A 4 2.87 -10.40 -17.42
CA GLU A 4 2.80 -8.95 -17.66
C GLU A 4 2.14 -8.22 -16.49
N SER A 5 1.03 -8.75 -15.94
CA SER A 5 0.36 -8.12 -14.81
C SER A 5 1.22 -8.17 -13.56
N LYS A 6 1.95 -9.26 -13.36
CA LYS A 6 2.90 -9.35 -12.24
C LYS A 6 4.04 -8.35 -12.40
N ALA A 7 4.54 -8.17 -13.62
CA ALA A 7 5.58 -7.18 -13.90
C ALA A 7 5.10 -5.77 -13.58
N MET A 8 3.82 -5.47 -13.88
CA MET A 8 3.22 -4.18 -13.55
C MET A 8 3.20 -3.95 -12.04
N VAL A 9 2.88 -4.99 -11.26
CA VAL A 9 2.90 -4.88 -9.79
C VAL A 9 4.32 -4.62 -9.29
N ARG A 10 5.30 -5.33 -9.83
CA ARG A 10 6.71 -5.10 -9.46
C ARG A 10 7.14 -3.68 -9.78
N ARG A 11 6.73 -3.17 -10.94
CA ARG A 11 7.02 -1.78 -11.31
C ARG A 11 6.36 -0.79 -10.37
N MET A 12 5.13 -1.06 -9.96
CA MET A 12 4.41 -0.22 -9.01
C MET A 12 5.16 -0.12 -7.69
N VAL A 13 5.56 -1.26 -7.14
CA VAL A 13 6.29 -1.31 -5.87
C VAL A 13 7.62 -0.56 -5.98
N GLU A 14 8.35 -0.76 -7.07
CA GLU A 14 9.61 -0.07 -7.31
C GLU A 14 9.43 1.45 -7.31
N GLY A 15 8.41 1.94 -8.03
CA GLY A 15 8.15 3.37 -8.12
C GLY A 15 7.73 3.97 -6.78
N ILE A 16 6.87 3.29 -6.05
CA ILE A 16 6.42 3.75 -4.74
C ILE A 16 7.61 3.78 -3.75
N ASN A 17 8.43 2.74 -3.74
CA ASN A 17 9.60 2.69 -2.87
C ASN A 17 10.64 3.76 -3.21
N SER A 18 10.64 4.23 -4.46
CA SER A 18 11.55 5.30 -4.89
C SER A 18 10.98 6.70 -4.64
N GLY A 19 9.79 6.79 -4.08
CA GLY A 19 9.15 8.08 -3.83
C GLY A 19 8.51 8.70 -5.06
N GLU A 20 8.43 7.98 -6.17
CA GLU A 20 7.88 8.48 -7.42
C GLU A 20 6.41 8.10 -7.58
N ILE A 21 5.57 8.57 -6.66
CA ILE A 21 4.17 8.16 -6.58
C ILE A 21 3.39 8.57 -7.83
N GLU A 22 3.37 9.87 -8.14
CA GLU A 22 2.53 10.36 -9.22
C GLU A 22 2.92 9.80 -10.60
N PRO A 23 4.21 9.84 -11.00
CA PRO A 23 4.55 9.28 -12.31
C PRO A 23 4.32 7.77 -12.38
N THR A 24 4.52 7.03 -11.30
CA THR A 24 4.29 5.59 -11.27
C THR A 24 2.81 5.27 -11.45
N VAL A 25 1.94 5.98 -10.72
CA VAL A 25 0.50 5.77 -10.83
C VAL A 25 0.00 6.17 -12.23
N ASP A 26 0.49 7.29 -12.75
CA ASP A 26 0.10 7.72 -14.11
C ASP A 26 0.53 6.72 -15.18
N GLU A 27 1.67 6.08 -14.99
CA GLU A 27 2.17 5.06 -15.91
C GLU A 27 1.30 3.81 -15.91
N LEU A 28 0.84 3.38 -14.73
CA LEU A 28 0.27 2.04 -14.53
C LEU A 28 -1.25 2.01 -14.40
N PHE A 29 -1.87 3.11 -13.98
CA PHE A 29 -3.30 3.13 -13.67
C PHE A 29 -4.08 3.94 -14.72
N ALA A 30 -5.28 3.46 -15.04
CA ALA A 30 -6.20 4.22 -15.87
C ALA A 30 -6.64 5.49 -15.11
N PRO A 31 -6.97 6.58 -15.83
CA PRO A 31 -7.32 7.85 -15.18
C PRO A 31 -8.43 7.73 -14.13
N ARG A 32 -9.41 6.87 -14.36
CA ARG A 32 -10.53 6.71 -13.42
C ARG A 32 -10.12 6.13 -12.07
N ALA A 33 -8.99 5.45 -12.00
CA ALA A 33 -8.48 4.87 -10.77
C ALA A 33 -7.32 5.68 -10.17
N ALA A 34 -6.62 6.44 -11.00
CA ALA A 34 -5.35 7.06 -10.64
C ALA A 34 -5.48 8.02 -9.45
N HIS A 35 -6.52 8.85 -9.42
CA HIS A 35 -6.65 9.86 -8.38
C HIS A 35 -6.75 9.24 -6.99
N ARG A 36 -7.60 8.23 -6.84
CA ARG A 36 -7.79 7.55 -5.56
C ARG A 36 -6.51 6.86 -5.09
N VAL A 37 -5.81 6.22 -6.02
CA VAL A 37 -4.58 5.49 -5.69
C VAL A 37 -3.46 6.47 -5.31
N LYS A 38 -3.34 7.59 -6.01
CA LYS A 38 -2.37 8.63 -5.64
C LYS A 38 -2.60 9.13 -4.23
N ARG A 39 -3.87 9.40 -3.89
CA ARG A 39 -4.21 9.87 -2.54
C ARG A 39 -3.81 8.85 -1.49
N LEU A 40 -4.12 7.59 -1.72
CA LEU A 40 -3.81 6.52 -0.79
C LEU A 40 -2.30 6.44 -0.50
N PHE A 41 -1.50 6.36 -1.54
CA PHE A 41 -0.05 6.26 -1.36
C PHE A 41 0.55 7.53 -0.79
N THR A 42 0.02 8.69 -1.18
CA THR A 42 0.50 9.97 -0.64
C THR A 42 0.25 10.05 0.88
N GLU A 43 -0.93 9.61 1.33
CA GLU A 43 -1.25 9.61 2.75
C GLU A 43 -0.28 8.72 3.53
N PHE A 44 -0.02 7.51 3.03
CA PHE A 44 0.91 6.61 3.71
C PHE A 44 2.34 7.13 3.69
N CYS A 45 2.79 7.62 2.55
CA CYS A 45 4.18 8.10 2.45
C CYS A 45 4.42 9.40 3.19
N THR A 46 3.37 10.21 3.41
CA THR A 46 3.48 11.42 4.24
C THR A 46 3.57 11.04 5.72
N ALA A 47 2.75 10.09 6.15
CA ALA A 47 2.76 9.63 7.53
C ALA A 47 4.02 8.80 7.84
N PHE A 48 4.50 8.07 6.86
CA PHE A 48 5.66 7.19 6.99
C PHE A 48 6.66 7.53 5.87
N PRO A 49 7.51 8.55 6.05
CA PRO A 49 8.42 8.99 4.97
C PRO A 49 9.39 7.91 4.50
N ASP A 50 9.67 6.93 5.33
CA ASP A 50 10.51 5.79 4.99
C ASP A 50 9.68 4.56 4.58
N TRP A 51 8.45 4.79 4.08
CA TRP A 51 7.55 3.73 3.63
C TRP A 51 8.24 2.81 2.65
N ARG A 52 8.10 1.51 2.88
CA ARG A 52 8.66 0.50 2.01
C ARG A 52 7.70 -0.66 1.88
N GLU A 53 7.48 -1.09 0.64
CA GLU A 53 6.69 -2.28 0.33
C GLU A 53 7.61 -3.37 -0.18
N GLU A 54 7.32 -4.59 0.23
CA GLU A 54 8.05 -5.78 -0.18
C GLU A 54 7.04 -6.80 -0.68
N ILE A 55 7.24 -7.31 -1.89
CA ILE A 55 6.35 -8.32 -2.44
C ILE A 55 6.69 -9.67 -1.81
N VAL A 56 5.71 -10.27 -1.12
CA VAL A 56 5.87 -11.60 -0.54
C VAL A 56 5.40 -12.66 -1.51
N GLN A 57 4.30 -12.40 -2.22
CA GLN A 57 3.70 -13.37 -3.13
C GLN A 57 2.85 -12.65 -4.16
N LEU A 58 2.89 -13.13 -5.40
CA LEU A 58 2.00 -12.66 -6.46
C LEU A 58 1.33 -13.86 -7.11
N VAL A 59 0.04 -13.73 -7.38
CA VAL A 59 -0.71 -14.71 -8.17
C VAL A 59 -1.52 -13.95 -9.21
N ALA A 60 -1.74 -14.56 -10.35
CA ALA A 60 -2.51 -13.93 -11.42
C ALA A 60 -3.37 -14.95 -12.12
N GLU A 61 -4.59 -14.56 -12.46
CA GLU A 61 -5.52 -15.39 -13.21
C GLU A 61 -6.39 -14.46 -14.05
N GLY A 62 -6.50 -14.75 -15.34
CA GLY A 62 -7.25 -13.88 -16.24
C GLY A 62 -6.66 -12.48 -16.26
N ASN A 63 -7.52 -11.49 -16.05
CA ASN A 63 -7.10 -10.10 -16.01
C ASN A 63 -6.89 -9.57 -14.59
N THR A 64 -6.83 -10.47 -13.61
CA THR A 64 -6.66 -10.10 -12.19
C THR A 64 -5.31 -10.56 -11.68
N VAL A 65 -4.62 -9.68 -10.97
CA VAL A 65 -3.41 -10.02 -10.25
C VAL A 65 -3.61 -9.67 -8.77
N ALA A 66 -3.19 -10.57 -7.89
CA ALA A 66 -3.28 -10.35 -6.46
C ALA A 66 -1.89 -10.48 -5.85
N GLY A 67 -1.63 -9.67 -4.85
CA GLY A 67 -0.35 -9.69 -4.17
C GLY A 67 -0.49 -9.62 -2.67
N ARG A 68 0.44 -10.26 -1.99
CA ARG A 68 0.64 -10.14 -0.56
C ARG A 68 1.93 -9.37 -0.37
N PHE A 69 1.86 -8.31 0.44
CA PHE A 69 2.96 -7.37 0.61
C PHE A 69 3.28 -7.20 2.08
N ARG A 70 4.55 -6.96 2.37
CA ARG A 70 4.97 -6.54 3.71
C ARG A 70 5.32 -5.06 3.62
N CYS A 71 4.65 -4.24 4.43
CA CYS A 71 4.80 -2.80 4.41
C CYS A 71 5.35 -2.32 5.73
N SER A 72 6.28 -1.40 5.69
CA SER A 72 6.94 -0.90 6.89
C SER A 72 7.20 0.60 6.80
N GLY A 73 7.38 1.22 7.95
CA GLY A 73 7.72 2.62 8.04
C GLY A 73 7.74 3.11 9.46
N THR A 74 8.26 4.32 9.63
CA THR A 74 8.32 5.01 10.92
C THR A 74 7.30 6.13 10.93
N HIS A 75 6.48 6.22 11.98
CA HIS A 75 5.39 7.19 12.09
C HIS A 75 5.95 8.58 12.42
N LEU A 76 6.28 9.34 11.39
CA LEU A 76 6.88 10.66 11.52
C LEU A 76 5.97 11.79 11.04
N GLY A 77 4.84 11.49 10.41
CA GLY A 77 3.83 12.44 9.99
C GLY A 77 2.48 12.06 10.53
N GLU A 78 1.51 12.98 10.46
CA GLU A 78 0.15 12.69 10.93
C GLU A 78 -0.46 11.52 10.16
N PHE A 79 -1.15 10.64 10.87
CA PHE A 79 -1.83 9.50 10.28
C PHE A 79 -3.21 9.35 10.91
N LEU A 80 -4.26 9.42 10.08
CA LEU A 80 -5.66 9.31 10.52
C LEU A 80 -5.98 10.23 11.70
N GLY A 81 -5.47 11.46 11.67
CA GLY A 81 -5.69 12.45 12.72
C GLY A 81 -4.79 12.29 13.93
N GLU A 82 -3.94 11.25 13.96
CA GLU A 82 -3.04 11.01 15.09
C GLU A 82 -1.68 11.66 14.86
N ALA A 83 -1.17 12.34 15.87
CA ALA A 83 0.15 12.95 15.81
C ALA A 83 1.24 11.89 15.70
N PRO A 84 2.41 12.24 15.12
CA PRO A 84 3.51 11.29 14.99
C PRO A 84 3.93 10.68 16.32
N THR A 85 4.04 9.35 16.36
CA THR A 85 4.49 8.63 17.54
C THR A 85 5.98 8.34 17.55
N GLY A 86 6.62 8.45 16.37
CA GLY A 86 8.03 8.09 16.21
C GLY A 86 8.27 6.58 16.20
N LYS A 87 7.20 5.78 16.27
CA LYS A 87 7.33 4.33 16.34
C LYS A 87 7.36 3.70 14.96
N ARG A 88 8.07 2.59 14.87
CA ARG A 88 8.15 1.82 13.63
C ARG A 88 7.04 0.78 13.59
N MET A 89 6.51 0.54 12.40
CA MET A 89 5.53 -0.53 12.19
C MET A 89 5.94 -1.39 11.00
N GLU A 90 5.48 -2.64 11.00
CA GLU A 90 5.61 -3.54 9.87
C GLU A 90 4.37 -4.43 9.86
N VAL A 91 3.60 -4.35 8.77
CA VAL A 91 2.34 -5.08 8.64
C VAL A 91 2.22 -5.68 7.26
N GLU A 92 1.28 -6.61 7.09
CA GLU A 92 1.00 -7.20 5.80
C GLU A 92 -0.27 -6.62 5.19
N GLU A 93 -0.27 -6.57 3.86
CA GLU A 93 -1.40 -6.08 3.07
C GLU A 93 -1.63 -7.04 1.91
N VAL A 94 -2.87 -7.10 1.44
CA VAL A 94 -3.24 -7.85 0.24
C VAL A 94 -3.94 -6.91 -0.71
N PHE A 95 -3.51 -6.89 -1.98
CA PHE A 95 -4.17 -6.09 -3.01
C PHE A 95 -4.61 -7.00 -4.16
N PHE A 96 -5.79 -6.68 -4.69
CA PHE A 96 -6.29 -7.25 -5.94
C PHE A 96 -6.38 -6.14 -6.96
N LEU A 97 -5.79 -6.34 -8.12
CA LEU A 97 -5.78 -5.35 -9.20
C LEU A 97 -6.30 -6.00 -10.47
N ARG A 98 -7.11 -5.28 -11.21
CA ARG A 98 -7.64 -5.75 -12.49
C ARG A 98 -7.05 -4.93 -13.62
N VAL A 99 -6.64 -5.59 -14.68
CA VAL A 99 -5.97 -4.98 -15.82
C VAL A 99 -6.91 -4.97 -17.03
N GLU A 100 -7.02 -3.82 -17.69
CA GLU A 100 -7.71 -3.66 -18.97
C GLU A 100 -6.87 -2.75 -19.85
N GLU A 101 -6.66 -3.17 -21.09
CA GLU A 101 -5.90 -2.38 -22.06
C GLU A 101 -4.56 -1.89 -21.53
N GLY A 102 -3.86 -2.77 -20.83
CA GLY A 102 -2.52 -2.48 -20.33
C GLY A 102 -2.44 -1.58 -19.10
N LYS A 103 -3.58 -1.28 -18.48
CA LYS A 103 -3.63 -0.41 -17.30
C LYS A 103 -4.39 -1.07 -16.17
N PHE A 104 -4.03 -0.77 -14.94
CA PHE A 104 -4.85 -1.14 -13.79
C PHE A 104 -6.09 -0.24 -13.79
N VAL A 105 -7.25 -0.87 -13.80
CA VAL A 105 -8.53 -0.15 -13.79
C VAL A 105 -9.27 -0.29 -12.46
N ASP A 106 -8.81 -1.19 -11.61
CA ASP A 106 -9.45 -1.46 -10.33
C ASP A 106 -8.38 -1.81 -9.31
N PHE A 107 -8.59 -1.41 -8.08
CA PHE A 107 -7.65 -1.61 -6.99
C PHE A 107 -8.46 -1.84 -5.73
N TRP A 108 -8.34 -3.02 -5.15
CA TRP A 108 -8.99 -3.37 -3.89
C TRP A 108 -7.92 -3.91 -2.94
N GLY A 109 -7.93 -3.42 -1.70
CA GLY A 109 -6.93 -3.85 -0.75
C GLY A 109 -7.49 -4.04 0.63
N LEU A 110 -6.80 -4.87 1.40
CA LEU A 110 -7.07 -5.08 2.81
C LEU A 110 -5.74 -5.13 3.54
N GLU A 111 -5.65 -4.43 4.65
CA GLU A 111 -4.43 -4.37 5.41
C GLU A 111 -4.69 -4.73 6.87
N ASP A 112 -3.63 -5.13 7.57
CA ASP A 112 -3.69 -5.44 9.00
C ASP A 112 -3.62 -4.14 9.81
N SER A 113 -4.68 -3.34 9.73
CA SER A 113 -4.71 -2.02 10.36
C SER A 113 -4.74 -2.10 11.89
N LEU A 114 -5.36 -3.13 12.44
CA LEU A 114 -5.38 -3.32 13.89
C LEU A 114 -3.95 -3.50 14.43
N ASN A 115 -3.17 -4.34 13.76
CA ASN A 115 -1.79 -4.58 14.16
C ASN A 115 -0.94 -3.31 14.00
N ARG A 116 -1.18 -2.54 12.93
CA ARG A 116 -0.50 -1.26 12.74
C ARG A 116 -0.77 -0.33 13.91
N MET A 117 -2.01 -0.17 14.29
CA MET A 117 -2.37 0.73 15.37
C MET A 117 -1.78 0.27 16.71
N ARG A 118 -1.71 -1.04 16.93
CA ARG A 118 -1.05 -1.57 18.12
C ARG A 118 0.43 -1.24 18.16
N GLN A 119 1.12 -1.46 17.04
CA GLN A 119 2.55 -1.19 16.95
C GLN A 119 2.86 0.29 17.17
N LEU A 120 1.96 1.16 16.74
CA LEU A 120 2.13 2.60 16.92
C LEU A 120 1.70 3.08 18.30
N GLY A 121 1.14 2.19 19.11
CA GLY A 121 0.69 2.56 20.45
C GLY A 121 -0.59 3.37 20.47
N LEU A 122 -1.41 3.28 19.42
CA LEU A 122 -2.62 4.08 19.26
C LEU A 122 -3.89 3.33 19.68
N LEU A 123 -3.75 2.11 20.17
CA LEU A 123 -4.88 1.37 20.74
C LEU A 123 -4.69 1.22 22.23
N PRO A 124 -5.80 1.19 23.00
CA PRO A 124 -5.68 0.90 24.41
C PRO A 124 -5.06 -0.46 24.66
N SER A 125 -4.29 -0.61 25.72
CA SER A 125 -3.72 -1.90 26.08
C SER A 125 -4.85 -2.83 26.54
N ARG A 126 -4.58 -4.15 26.52
CA ARG A 126 -5.59 -5.14 26.94
C ARG A 126 -6.04 -4.93 28.37
N SER A 127 -5.17 -4.45 29.24
CA SER A 127 -5.49 -4.18 30.64
C SER A 127 -6.54 -3.07 30.81
N ASN A 128 -6.72 -2.22 29.79
CA ASN A 128 -7.68 -1.12 29.83
C ASN A 128 -9.08 -1.50 29.31
N ARG A 129 -9.31 -2.76 29.03
CA ARG A 129 -10.55 -3.21 28.39
C ARG A 129 -11.55 -3.83 29.35
N ARG A 130 -11.40 -3.59 30.59
CA ARG A 130 -12.30 -4.18 31.60
C ARG A 130 -13.46 -3.31 31.95
#